data_876a3ce2905eefcc696072fb39f4b444
#
_entry.id   876a3ce2905eefcc696072fb39f4b444
#
_cell.length_a   1.000
_cell.length_b   1.000
_cell.length_c   1.000
_cell.angle_alpha   90.00
_cell.angle_beta   90.00
_cell.angle_gamma   90.00
#
_symmetry.space_group_name_H-M   'P 1'
#
loop_
_entity.id
_entity.type
_entity.pdbx_description
1 polymer ?
#
loop_
_entity_poly.entity_id
_entity_poly.type
_entity_poly.pdbx_seq_one_letter_code
_entity_poly.pdbx_strand_id
1 'polypeptide(L)'
;MICPKCHKEISDDALYCQYCGTPLGKKICPSCRAENDMDALFCAHCGRPFERDMSDRVERTAKYDHYVPIESDIPKQNTDVFSSLDRDQAAFEKVDKKVHWKSVLSGVLALLVVTGGSYYYLRHSQALKVTNRPAVNGEMANGATFKAAKTTAMENYSNLANNGTLASDGKNVFLTNDNGYLVKTDMNFKNATVLVKEAVQYINVYKKSLYFTDANHYLCMTTSDGGAKITIIKKAVYYLTLHGDHLYYQLDGDNESLYDYNIKTKKSTRLVDLHVYNMSFNGNDLYYNAKDGIYVYHLDSQKNELILKTSNSFVQYYKGYVYYINNASLMRVNVSTKTPETIVSSTTQNVMNQVINVGTYVMNEQAIYFYNVSQYSGGSIYRVDLKTKQVKTIYDGLTLTSTDIQLINDNLVVKSNKKWIGINTSNKKAAAIFSQE
;
A
#
# COMPACT_ATOMS: atom_id res chain seq x y z
N MET A 1 -35.36 6.44 21.67
CA MET A 1 -35.25 7.60 20.76
C MET A 1 -35.48 7.19 19.33
N ILE A 2 -35.68 8.16 18.40
CA ILE A 2 -35.84 7.89 16.97
C ILE A 2 -34.49 8.14 16.27
N CYS A 3 -34.04 7.19 15.44
CA CYS A 3 -32.81 7.34 14.66
C CYS A 3 -32.92 8.51 13.67
N PRO A 4 -32.00 9.49 13.68
CA PRO A 4 -32.06 10.66 12.80
C PRO A 4 -31.89 10.32 11.30
N LYS A 5 -31.34 9.16 10.95
CA LYS A 5 -31.07 8.76 9.57
C LYS A 5 -32.15 7.86 8.97
N CYS A 6 -32.63 6.86 9.71
CA CYS A 6 -33.61 5.90 9.18
C CYS A 6 -34.99 5.98 9.84
N HIS A 7 -35.19 6.90 10.76
CA HIS A 7 -36.45 7.22 11.47
C HIS A 7 -37.12 6.03 12.18
N LYS A 8 -36.35 4.95 12.50
CA LYS A 8 -36.86 3.82 13.28
C LYS A 8 -36.65 4.06 14.77
N GLU A 9 -37.56 3.53 15.57
CA GLU A 9 -37.42 3.53 17.04
C GLU A 9 -36.24 2.62 17.45
N ILE A 10 -35.43 3.13 18.36
CA ILE A 10 -34.25 2.49 18.92
C ILE A 10 -34.16 2.77 20.42
N SER A 11 -33.37 1.98 21.15
CA SER A 11 -33.15 2.20 22.60
C SER A 11 -32.56 3.57 22.86
N ASP A 12 -32.93 4.21 23.97
CA ASP A 12 -32.45 5.56 24.34
C ASP A 12 -30.97 5.58 24.74
N ASP A 13 -30.40 4.43 25.06
CA ASP A 13 -29.00 4.23 25.42
C ASP A 13 -28.15 3.67 24.25
N ALA A 14 -28.75 3.54 23.06
CA ALA A 14 -28.05 2.98 21.90
C ALA A 14 -26.95 3.93 21.41
N LEU A 15 -25.71 3.42 21.34
CA LEU A 15 -24.56 4.14 20.75
C LEU A 15 -24.59 4.12 19.22
N TYR A 16 -25.28 3.14 18.63
CA TYR A 16 -25.45 2.97 17.17
C TYR A 16 -26.87 2.51 16.87
N CYS A 17 -27.39 2.96 15.73
CA CYS A 17 -28.68 2.48 15.25
C CYS A 17 -28.55 1.04 14.73
N GLN A 18 -29.26 0.10 15.36
CA GLN A 18 -29.26 -1.32 14.97
C GLN A 18 -29.80 -1.59 13.55
N TYR A 19 -30.53 -0.64 12.93
CA TYR A 19 -31.12 -0.81 11.59
C TYR A 19 -30.27 -0.23 10.46
N CYS A 20 -29.50 0.83 10.70
CA CYS A 20 -28.74 1.50 9.65
C CYS A 20 -27.27 1.81 10.03
N GLY A 21 -26.82 1.38 11.20
CA GLY A 21 -25.43 1.55 11.66
C GLY A 21 -25.03 3.00 11.98
N THR A 22 -25.96 3.97 11.96
CA THR A 22 -25.63 5.38 12.24
C THR A 22 -25.19 5.53 13.71
N PRO A 23 -24.02 6.13 14.01
CA PRO A 23 -23.61 6.44 15.36
C PRO A 23 -24.50 7.51 15.98
N LEU A 24 -24.86 7.36 17.25
CA LEU A 24 -25.86 8.19 17.96
C LEU A 24 -25.30 8.88 19.20
N GLY A 25 -24.13 8.45 19.66
CA GLY A 25 -23.47 8.99 20.83
C GLY A 25 -22.53 10.16 20.54
N LYS A 26 -22.05 10.77 21.61
CA LYS A 26 -20.96 11.75 21.61
C LYS A 26 -19.77 11.18 22.36
N LYS A 27 -18.55 11.53 21.94
CA LYS A 27 -17.33 11.21 22.67
C LYS A 27 -16.65 12.48 23.19
N ILE A 28 -16.07 12.36 24.37
CA ILE A 28 -15.40 13.48 25.04
C ILE A 28 -13.91 13.44 24.74
N CYS A 29 -13.35 14.54 24.26
CA CYS A 29 -11.92 14.66 24.03
C CYS A 29 -11.15 14.57 25.37
N PRO A 30 -10.20 13.62 25.50
CA PRO A 30 -9.41 13.47 26.73
C PRO A 30 -8.51 14.67 27.02
N SER A 31 -8.16 15.46 26.00
CA SER A 31 -7.28 16.63 26.14
C SER A 31 -7.96 17.91 26.51
N CYS A 32 -9.10 18.25 25.86
CA CYS A 32 -9.76 19.54 26.04
C CYS A 32 -11.20 19.40 26.55
N ARG A 33 -11.69 18.17 26.77
CA ARG A 33 -13.04 17.83 27.25
C ARG A 33 -14.18 18.31 26.34
N ALA A 34 -13.90 18.71 25.10
CA ALA A 34 -14.93 19.07 24.15
C ALA A 34 -15.69 17.82 23.66
N GLU A 35 -17.02 17.96 23.49
CA GLU A 35 -17.85 16.92 22.88
C GLU A 35 -17.62 16.85 21.39
N ASN A 36 -17.57 15.63 20.85
CA ASN A 36 -17.38 15.35 19.44
C ASN A 36 -18.32 14.22 18.99
N ASP A 37 -18.57 14.11 17.70
CA ASP A 37 -19.35 12.99 17.19
C ASP A 37 -18.60 11.67 17.39
N MET A 38 -19.33 10.57 17.60
CA MET A 38 -18.70 9.26 17.88
C MET A 38 -17.78 8.79 16.78
N ASP A 39 -18.05 9.16 15.53
CA ASP A 39 -17.24 8.83 14.34
C ASP A 39 -16.12 9.84 14.06
N ALA A 40 -16.03 10.95 14.81
CA ALA A 40 -14.98 11.94 14.63
C ALA A 40 -13.59 11.30 14.81
N LEU A 41 -12.70 11.44 13.85
CA LEU A 41 -11.33 10.95 13.94
C LEU A 41 -10.41 11.89 14.72
N PHE A 42 -10.80 13.17 14.80
CA PHE A 42 -10.06 14.23 15.48
C PHE A 42 -11.03 15.09 16.28
N CYS A 43 -10.55 15.66 17.38
CA CYS A 43 -11.33 16.62 18.15
C CYS A 43 -11.52 17.91 17.34
N ALA A 44 -12.77 18.31 17.12
CA ALA A 44 -13.10 19.53 16.40
C ALA A 44 -12.59 20.82 17.08
N HIS A 45 -12.33 20.77 18.40
CA HIS A 45 -11.89 21.93 19.17
C HIS A 45 -10.37 22.06 19.25
N CYS A 46 -9.62 20.96 19.49
CA CYS A 46 -8.15 21.02 19.70
C CYS A 46 -7.33 20.25 18.67
N GLY A 47 -7.97 19.65 17.66
CA GLY A 47 -7.30 18.92 16.59
C GLY A 47 -6.63 17.59 16.99
N ARG A 48 -6.69 17.18 18.29
CA ARG A 48 -6.06 15.95 18.73
C ARG A 48 -6.80 14.73 18.16
N PRO A 49 -6.07 13.73 17.60
CA PRO A 49 -6.70 12.50 17.16
C PRO A 49 -7.29 11.72 18.34
N PHE A 50 -8.43 11.07 18.13
CA PHE A 50 -8.96 10.08 19.04
C PHE A 50 -8.27 8.73 18.78
N GLU A 51 -7.78 8.08 19.83
CA GLU A 51 -7.31 6.71 19.76
C GLU A 51 -8.46 5.80 19.33
N ARG A 52 -8.24 4.97 18.32
CA ARG A 52 -9.22 3.97 17.93
C ARG A 52 -9.16 2.84 18.94
N ASP A 53 -10.22 2.66 19.69
CA ASP A 53 -10.39 1.48 20.52
C ASP A 53 -10.51 0.25 19.58
N MET A 54 -9.49 -0.59 19.59
CA MET A 54 -9.38 -1.77 18.72
C MET A 54 -10.24 -2.95 19.19
N SER A 55 -10.93 -2.83 20.32
CA SER A 55 -11.69 -3.94 20.92
C SER A 55 -13.03 -4.25 20.23
N ASP A 56 -13.63 -3.29 19.51
CA ASP A 56 -14.95 -3.47 18.87
C ASP A 56 -14.91 -3.83 17.36
N ARG A 57 -13.73 -4.16 16.80
CA ARG A 57 -13.56 -4.38 15.36
C ARG A 57 -13.47 -5.84 14.93
N VAL A 58 -13.86 -6.81 15.76
CA VAL A 58 -13.61 -8.23 15.45
C VAL A 58 -14.58 -8.83 14.41
N GLU A 59 -15.65 -8.18 13.98
CA GLU A 59 -16.58 -8.90 13.09
C GLU A 59 -17.00 -8.30 11.76
N ARG A 60 -16.67 -7.05 11.37
CA ARG A 60 -17.24 -6.53 10.11
C ARG A 60 -16.33 -5.79 9.11
N THR A 61 -15.05 -5.54 9.39
CA THR A 61 -14.19 -4.80 8.45
C THR A 61 -12.84 -5.43 8.14
N ALA A 62 -12.58 -6.65 8.58
CA ALA A 62 -11.33 -7.39 8.34
C ALA A 62 -11.07 -7.76 6.86
N LYS A 63 -11.89 -7.32 5.92
CA LYS A 63 -11.79 -7.73 4.50
C LYS A 63 -11.15 -6.71 3.55
N TYR A 64 -10.75 -5.53 4.01
CA TYR A 64 -10.21 -4.50 3.11
C TYR A 64 -8.91 -3.83 3.54
N ASP A 65 -8.39 -4.10 4.73
CA ASP A 65 -7.10 -3.58 5.16
C ASP A 65 -6.03 -4.67 5.03
N HIS A 66 -5.23 -4.59 3.98
CA HIS A 66 -3.98 -5.36 3.83
C HIS A 66 -2.88 -4.86 4.79
N TYR A 67 -3.25 -4.08 5.78
CA TYR A 67 -2.36 -3.65 6.84
C TYR A 67 -2.52 -4.62 8.02
N VAL A 68 -1.58 -5.55 8.16
CA VAL A 68 -1.45 -6.37 9.37
C VAL A 68 -0.88 -5.46 10.46
N PRO A 69 -1.63 -5.15 11.55
CA PRO A 69 -1.05 -4.47 12.69
C PRO A 69 0.01 -5.39 13.30
N ILE A 70 1.25 -4.98 13.28
CA ILE A 70 2.29 -5.64 14.05
C ILE A 70 2.06 -5.26 15.50
N GLU A 71 1.63 -6.19 16.34
CA GLU A 71 1.89 -6.11 17.76
C GLU A 71 3.41 -6.12 17.94
N SER A 72 4.00 -4.94 18.07
CA SER A 72 5.37 -4.83 18.51
C SER A 72 5.39 -5.15 20.00
N ASP A 73 6.06 -6.23 20.38
CA ASP A 73 6.64 -6.39 21.71
C ASP A 73 7.68 -5.28 21.91
N ILE A 74 7.22 -4.07 22.22
CA ILE A 74 8.05 -3.02 22.76
C ILE A 74 8.18 -3.33 24.24
N PRO A 75 9.38 -3.61 24.76
CA PRO A 75 9.59 -3.70 26.19
C PRO A 75 9.10 -2.40 26.80
N LYS A 76 8.23 -2.48 27.81
CA LYS A 76 7.78 -1.33 28.61
C LYS A 76 9.04 -0.65 29.16
N GLN A 77 9.45 0.42 28.52
CA GLN A 77 10.46 1.29 29.10
C GLN A 77 9.80 2.07 30.26
N ASN A 78 10.47 1.99 31.37
CA ASN A 78 10.17 2.61 32.64
C ASN A 78 9.75 4.09 32.46
N THR A 79 8.58 4.44 32.97
CA THR A 79 8.00 5.79 32.92
C THR A 79 8.68 6.78 33.90
N ASP A 80 9.83 6.44 34.49
CA ASP A 80 10.47 7.25 35.53
C ASP A 80 11.44 8.31 35.01
N VAL A 81 11.58 8.49 33.67
CA VAL A 81 12.52 9.48 33.10
C VAL A 81 11.89 10.88 32.95
N PHE A 82 10.57 11.01 33.02
CA PHE A 82 9.91 12.32 32.87
C PHE A 82 9.70 13.12 34.16
N SER A 83 10.00 12.55 35.34
CA SER A 83 9.87 13.26 36.61
C SER A 83 11.09 14.10 36.99
N SER A 84 12.19 14.02 36.21
CA SER A 84 13.43 14.77 36.51
C SER A 84 13.56 16.11 35.75
N LEU A 85 12.70 16.38 34.76
CA LEU A 85 12.80 17.63 33.98
C LEU A 85 12.05 18.82 34.61
N ASP A 86 11.15 18.58 35.56
CA ASP A 86 10.43 19.66 36.24
C ASP A 86 11.17 20.25 37.46
N ARG A 87 12.33 19.72 37.83
CA ARG A 87 13.13 20.24 38.96
C ARG A 87 14.18 21.28 38.60
N ASP A 88 14.50 21.42 37.32
CA ASP A 88 15.59 22.32 36.88
C ASP A 88 15.10 23.72 36.47
N GLN A 89 13.78 23.97 36.45
CA GLN A 89 13.24 25.31 36.15
C GLN A 89 13.23 26.26 37.37
N ALA A 90 13.45 25.77 38.61
CA ALA A 90 13.49 26.61 39.80
C ALA A 90 14.88 27.11 40.16
N ALA A 91 15.92 26.76 39.43
CA ALA A 91 17.31 27.12 39.75
C ALA A 91 17.90 28.28 38.91
N PHE A 92 17.09 28.94 38.09
CA PHE A 92 17.56 30.01 37.19
C PHE A 92 17.36 31.45 37.69
N GLU A 93 16.98 31.66 38.94
CA GLU A 93 17.00 32.98 39.54
C GLU A 93 18.09 33.07 40.60
N LYS A 94 19.27 33.53 40.18
CA LYS A 94 20.35 34.30 40.83
C LYS A 94 21.71 33.86 40.31
N VAL A 95 22.14 34.41 39.19
CA VAL A 95 23.57 34.50 38.91
C VAL A 95 23.93 35.93 38.57
N ASP A 96 24.70 36.49 39.48
CA ASP A 96 25.24 37.85 39.45
C ASP A 96 26.18 38.07 38.27
N LYS A 97 26.14 39.26 37.66
CA LYS A 97 26.89 39.64 36.46
C LYS A 97 28.37 39.76 36.72
N LYS A 98 29.17 38.82 36.29
CA LYS A 98 30.58 39.07 35.81
C LYS A 98 30.91 38.15 34.65
N VAL A 99 30.67 38.63 33.41
CA VAL A 99 31.00 37.91 32.19
C VAL A 99 32.52 37.96 31.94
N HIS A 100 33.19 36.83 32.10
CA HIS A 100 34.57 36.69 31.69
C HIS A 100 34.67 36.47 30.17
N TRP A 101 35.24 37.40 29.45
CA TRP A 101 35.44 37.38 27.98
C TRP A 101 36.04 36.08 27.44
N LYS A 102 36.85 35.37 28.20
CA LYS A 102 37.47 34.10 27.81
C LYS A 102 36.44 32.97 27.70
N SER A 103 35.34 33.00 28.43
CA SER A 103 34.26 32.00 28.37
C SER A 103 33.33 32.23 27.18
N VAL A 104 33.19 33.45 26.71
CA VAL A 104 32.40 33.80 25.54
C VAL A 104 33.11 33.34 24.26
N LEU A 105 34.42 33.49 24.18
CA LEU A 105 35.20 33.02 23.01
C LEU A 105 35.16 31.48 22.86
N SER A 106 35.23 30.74 23.97
CA SER A 106 35.13 29.28 23.93
C SER A 106 33.72 28.77 23.56
N GLY A 107 32.68 29.48 24.01
CA GLY A 107 31.30 29.18 23.62
C GLY A 107 31.01 29.41 22.13
N VAL A 108 31.51 30.52 21.56
CA VAL A 108 31.42 30.82 20.13
C VAL A 108 32.17 29.82 19.27
N LEU A 109 33.40 29.43 19.72
CA LEU A 109 34.18 28.40 19.01
C LEU A 109 33.48 27.03 19.02
N ALA A 110 32.88 26.64 20.15
CA ALA A 110 32.11 25.40 20.28
C ALA A 110 30.87 25.42 19.37
N LEU A 111 30.16 26.56 19.28
CA LEU A 111 29.02 26.73 18.40
C LEU A 111 29.41 26.66 16.89
N LEU A 112 30.56 27.22 16.53
CA LEU A 112 31.09 27.16 15.16
C LEU A 112 31.54 25.74 14.78
N VAL A 113 32.07 24.96 15.72
CA VAL A 113 32.44 23.56 15.49
C VAL A 113 31.20 22.68 15.36
N VAL A 114 30.19 22.90 16.20
CA VAL A 114 28.92 22.15 16.12
C VAL A 114 28.13 22.51 14.83
N THR A 115 28.03 23.78 14.47
CA THR A 115 27.35 24.22 13.25
C THR A 115 28.14 23.85 11.99
N GLY A 116 29.46 24.01 12.00
CA GLY A 116 30.35 23.61 10.91
C GLY A 116 30.39 22.10 10.73
N GLY A 117 30.47 21.33 11.83
CA GLY A 117 30.41 19.88 11.82
C GLY A 117 29.05 19.34 11.34
N SER A 118 27.94 19.94 11.78
CA SER A 118 26.60 19.61 11.31
C SER A 118 26.42 19.95 9.83
N TYR A 119 26.94 21.09 9.37
CA TYR A 119 26.92 21.48 7.96
C TYR A 119 27.78 20.55 7.09
N TYR A 120 28.96 20.17 7.57
CA TYR A 120 29.85 19.22 6.89
C TYR A 120 29.22 17.81 6.85
N TYR A 121 28.62 17.35 7.96
CA TYR A 121 27.91 16.07 8.04
C TYR A 121 26.70 16.02 7.13
N LEU A 122 25.88 17.09 7.10
CA LEU A 122 24.74 17.22 6.18
C LEU A 122 25.17 17.28 4.71
N ARG A 123 26.37 17.81 4.43
CA ARG A 123 26.90 17.90 3.06
C ARG A 123 27.54 16.59 2.59
N HIS A 124 28.06 15.76 3.49
CA HIS A 124 28.77 14.51 3.20
C HIS A 124 28.03 13.26 3.61
N SER A 125 26.97 13.36 4.42
CA SER A 125 26.06 12.23 4.57
C SER A 125 25.47 11.98 3.18
N GLN A 126 25.65 10.77 2.67
CA GLN A 126 24.93 10.30 1.48
C GLN A 126 23.47 10.04 1.86
N ALA A 127 22.79 11.02 2.45
CA ALA A 127 21.35 11.05 2.50
C ALA A 127 20.92 10.97 1.04
N LEU A 128 20.12 9.98 0.70
CA LEU A 128 19.48 9.81 -0.59
C LEU A 128 18.95 11.18 -1.02
N LYS A 129 19.65 11.86 -1.95
CA LYS A 129 19.20 13.15 -2.46
C LYS A 129 17.92 12.88 -3.23
N VAL A 130 16.79 13.07 -2.57
CA VAL A 130 15.52 13.22 -3.27
C VAL A 130 15.64 14.52 -4.07
N THR A 131 16.03 14.42 -5.33
CA THR A 131 16.16 15.57 -6.20
C THR A 131 14.76 16.05 -6.57
N ASN A 132 14.31 17.09 -5.88
CA ASN A 132 13.08 17.77 -6.27
C ASN A 132 13.32 18.59 -7.54
N ARG A 133 12.57 18.23 -8.57
CA ARG A 133 11.98 19.26 -9.43
C ARG A 133 10.58 19.55 -8.88
N PRO A 134 10.07 20.79 -8.99
CA PRO A 134 8.72 21.08 -8.55
C PRO A 134 7.77 20.03 -9.13
N ALA A 135 6.94 19.47 -8.28
CA ALA A 135 5.86 18.63 -8.70
C ALA A 135 5.11 19.34 -9.82
N VAL A 136 4.80 18.64 -10.87
CA VAL A 136 3.83 19.13 -11.83
C VAL A 136 2.52 19.12 -11.06
N ASN A 137 2.10 20.30 -10.56
CA ASN A 137 0.78 20.48 -9.99
C ASN A 137 -0.21 19.80 -10.95
N GLY A 138 -1.07 18.93 -10.44
CA GLY A 138 -1.86 17.98 -11.20
C GLY A 138 -2.87 18.56 -12.20
N GLU A 139 -2.43 19.46 -13.05
CA GLU A 139 -3.15 19.85 -14.26
C GLU A 139 -3.07 18.67 -15.22
N MET A 140 -4.21 18.04 -15.43
CA MET A 140 -4.37 17.05 -16.49
C MET A 140 -4.02 17.71 -17.82
N ALA A 141 -2.96 17.24 -18.46
CA ALA A 141 -2.52 17.78 -19.74
C ALA A 141 -3.63 17.50 -20.78
N ASN A 142 -4.32 18.55 -21.21
CA ASN A 142 -5.24 18.47 -22.32
C ASN A 142 -4.49 17.93 -23.55
N GLY A 143 -4.91 16.77 -24.07
CA GLY A 143 -4.35 16.14 -25.25
C GLY A 143 -3.21 15.14 -25.02
N ALA A 144 -2.88 14.75 -23.79
CA ALA A 144 -1.96 13.64 -23.59
C ALA A 144 -2.62 12.32 -24.01
N THR A 145 -2.12 11.70 -25.08
CA THR A 145 -2.54 10.34 -25.47
C THR A 145 -1.81 9.34 -24.57
N PHE A 146 -2.56 8.70 -23.68
CA PHE A 146 -2.09 7.56 -22.93
C PHE A 146 -2.45 6.29 -23.70
N LYS A 147 -1.47 5.48 -24.04
CA LYS A 147 -1.69 4.23 -24.75
C LYS A 147 -1.15 3.07 -23.92
N ALA A 148 -2.02 2.13 -23.61
CA ALA A 148 -1.64 0.89 -22.96
C ALA A 148 -0.87 -0.06 -23.90
N ALA A 149 -0.20 -1.05 -23.32
CA ALA A 149 0.36 -2.19 -24.05
C ALA A 149 0.01 -3.49 -23.30
N LYS A 150 0.47 -4.62 -23.79
CA LYS A 150 0.36 -5.87 -23.06
C LYS A 150 1.20 -5.77 -21.78
N THR A 151 0.62 -6.11 -20.65
CA THR A 151 1.35 -6.20 -19.38
C THR A 151 2.36 -7.34 -19.42
N THR A 152 3.56 -7.11 -18.92
CA THR A 152 4.57 -8.14 -18.70
C THR A 152 4.15 -9.06 -17.54
N ALA A 153 4.79 -10.23 -17.42
CA ALA A 153 4.53 -11.12 -16.29
C ALA A 153 4.82 -10.44 -14.95
N MET A 154 5.91 -9.67 -14.88
CA MET A 154 6.29 -8.94 -13.67
C MET A 154 5.29 -7.84 -13.31
N GLU A 155 4.82 -7.06 -14.29
CA GLU A 155 3.77 -6.07 -14.08
C GLU A 155 2.48 -6.74 -13.59
N ASN A 156 2.11 -7.91 -14.14
CA ASN A 156 0.95 -8.67 -13.71
C ASN A 156 1.07 -9.10 -12.25
N TYR A 157 2.19 -9.71 -11.83
CA TYR A 157 2.38 -10.11 -10.43
C TYR A 157 2.34 -8.90 -9.49
N SER A 158 2.95 -7.80 -9.91
CA SER A 158 2.96 -6.56 -9.17
C SER A 158 1.56 -5.94 -9.03
N ASN A 159 0.79 -5.94 -10.12
CA ASN A 159 -0.59 -5.48 -10.12
C ASN A 159 -1.48 -6.37 -9.24
N LEU A 160 -1.31 -7.69 -9.31
CA LEU A 160 -2.06 -8.67 -8.52
C LEU A 160 -1.76 -8.53 -7.01
N ALA A 161 -0.53 -8.18 -6.63
CA ALA A 161 -0.20 -7.83 -5.25
C ALA A 161 -0.97 -6.58 -4.75
N ASN A 162 -1.43 -5.72 -5.67
CA ASN A 162 -2.24 -4.54 -5.43
C ASN A 162 -3.69 -4.73 -5.92
N ASN A 163 -4.35 -5.79 -5.51
CA ASN A 163 -5.74 -6.15 -5.83
C ASN A 163 -6.01 -6.52 -7.30
N GLY A 164 -5.04 -6.37 -8.22
CA GLY A 164 -5.17 -6.77 -9.62
C GLY A 164 -6.39 -6.19 -10.31
N THR A 165 -6.62 -4.88 -10.18
CA THR A 165 -7.79 -4.19 -10.74
C THR A 165 -7.60 -3.78 -12.19
N LEU A 166 -6.46 -4.14 -12.80
CA LEU A 166 -6.12 -3.87 -14.20
C LEU A 166 -5.27 -4.99 -14.79
N ALA A 167 -5.59 -5.39 -16.02
CA ALA A 167 -4.80 -6.33 -16.84
C ALA A 167 -4.97 -6.00 -18.33
N SER A 168 -4.06 -6.49 -19.20
CA SER A 168 -4.13 -6.30 -20.65
C SER A 168 -3.69 -7.52 -21.42
N ASP A 169 -4.40 -7.85 -22.50
CA ASP A 169 -4.05 -8.90 -23.46
C ASP A 169 -3.19 -8.39 -24.65
N GLY A 170 -2.92 -7.07 -24.68
CA GLY A 170 -2.24 -6.37 -25.77
C GLY A 170 -3.16 -5.90 -26.89
N LYS A 171 -4.46 -6.18 -26.81
CA LYS A 171 -5.51 -5.68 -27.69
C LYS A 171 -6.55 -4.88 -26.92
N ASN A 172 -6.87 -5.32 -25.73
CA ASN A 172 -7.84 -4.71 -24.83
C ASN A 172 -7.20 -4.48 -23.46
N VAL A 173 -7.75 -3.52 -22.74
CA VAL A 173 -7.51 -3.33 -21.30
C VAL A 173 -8.76 -3.77 -20.55
N PHE A 174 -8.55 -4.56 -19.51
CA PHE A 174 -9.57 -5.01 -18.57
C PHE A 174 -9.30 -4.33 -17.25
N LEU A 175 -10.27 -3.60 -16.73
CA LEU A 175 -10.13 -2.84 -15.47
C LEU A 175 -11.45 -2.79 -14.71
N THR A 176 -11.39 -2.35 -13.47
CA THR A 176 -12.61 -2.12 -12.68
C THR A 176 -13.05 -0.68 -12.82
N ASN A 177 -14.37 -0.43 -12.99
CA ASN A 177 -14.94 0.91 -12.92
C ASN A 177 -15.14 1.39 -11.46
N ASP A 178 -15.83 2.50 -11.26
CA ASP A 178 -16.07 3.08 -9.94
C ASP A 178 -16.95 2.22 -9.03
N ASN A 179 -17.80 1.39 -9.62
CA ASN A 179 -18.61 0.40 -8.91
C ASN A 179 -17.86 -0.92 -8.67
N GLY A 180 -16.59 -1.03 -9.09
CA GLY A 180 -15.81 -2.26 -9.06
C GLY A 180 -16.15 -3.25 -10.18
N TYR A 181 -17.04 -2.91 -11.13
CA TYR A 181 -17.44 -3.80 -12.21
C TYR A 181 -16.31 -4.04 -13.20
N LEU A 182 -16.21 -5.27 -13.71
CA LEU A 182 -15.25 -5.60 -14.76
C LEU A 182 -15.64 -4.95 -16.08
N VAL A 183 -14.77 -4.12 -16.60
CA VAL A 183 -14.94 -3.37 -17.85
C VAL A 183 -13.83 -3.74 -18.82
N LYS A 184 -14.16 -3.87 -20.10
CA LYS A 184 -13.23 -3.95 -21.22
C LYS A 184 -13.18 -2.58 -21.93
N THR A 185 -11.97 -2.14 -22.28
CA THR A 185 -11.74 -0.97 -23.15
C THR A 185 -10.76 -1.31 -24.27
N ASP A 186 -10.63 -0.42 -25.24
CA ASP A 186 -9.49 -0.48 -26.16
C ASP A 186 -8.19 -0.02 -25.46
N MET A 187 -7.07 -0.07 -26.19
CA MET A 187 -5.74 0.28 -25.67
C MET A 187 -5.56 1.78 -25.39
N ASN A 188 -6.53 2.60 -25.70
CA ASN A 188 -6.58 4.04 -25.38
C ASN A 188 -7.55 4.33 -24.24
N PHE A 189 -8.02 3.29 -23.53
CA PHE A 189 -9.03 3.38 -22.47
C PHE A 189 -10.38 3.96 -22.93
N LYS A 190 -10.71 3.77 -24.21
CA LYS A 190 -11.98 4.17 -24.84
C LYS A 190 -12.85 2.95 -25.14
N ASN A 191 -14.06 3.20 -25.63
CA ASN A 191 -15.01 2.15 -26.05
C ASN A 191 -15.31 1.14 -24.94
N ALA A 192 -15.60 1.66 -23.74
CA ALA A 192 -15.83 0.86 -22.54
C ALA A 192 -17.09 -0.02 -22.67
N THR A 193 -16.96 -1.30 -22.31
CA THR A 193 -18.03 -2.27 -22.24
C THR A 193 -17.97 -3.00 -20.91
N VAL A 194 -19.06 -3.02 -20.16
CA VAL A 194 -19.16 -3.78 -18.91
C VAL A 194 -19.30 -5.27 -19.24
N LEU A 195 -18.36 -6.08 -18.76
CA LEU A 195 -18.37 -7.54 -18.92
C LEU A 195 -19.05 -8.23 -17.73
N VAL A 196 -18.85 -7.73 -16.51
CA VAL A 196 -19.42 -8.30 -15.28
C VAL A 196 -19.89 -7.15 -14.38
N LYS A 197 -21.20 -7.17 -14.00
CA LYS A 197 -21.86 -6.12 -13.20
C LYS A 197 -21.79 -6.41 -11.69
N GLU A 198 -20.64 -6.75 -11.20
CA GLU A 198 -20.35 -6.90 -9.77
C GLU A 198 -18.88 -6.58 -9.50
N ALA A 199 -18.52 -6.33 -8.24
CA ALA A 199 -17.16 -6.02 -7.87
C ALA A 199 -16.24 -7.21 -8.13
N VAL A 200 -15.10 -6.96 -8.78
CA VAL A 200 -14.09 -7.97 -9.09
C VAL A 200 -12.70 -7.53 -8.65
N GLN A 201 -11.86 -8.53 -8.34
CA GLN A 201 -10.44 -8.35 -8.02
C GLN A 201 -9.59 -9.42 -8.70
N TYR A 202 -8.29 -9.24 -8.70
CA TYR A 202 -7.30 -10.19 -9.23
C TYR A 202 -7.61 -10.61 -10.67
N ILE A 203 -7.74 -9.62 -11.58
CA ILE A 203 -8.02 -9.87 -13.00
C ILE A 203 -6.78 -10.51 -13.65
N ASN A 204 -6.96 -11.72 -14.14
CA ASN A 204 -5.95 -12.48 -14.88
C ASN A 204 -6.43 -12.79 -16.28
N VAL A 205 -5.58 -12.57 -17.29
CA VAL A 205 -5.89 -12.84 -18.69
C VAL A 205 -5.20 -14.13 -19.13
N TYR A 206 -5.97 -15.11 -19.54
CA TYR A 206 -5.47 -16.35 -20.13
C TYR A 206 -6.13 -16.61 -21.48
N LYS A 207 -5.40 -16.37 -22.58
CA LYS A 207 -5.93 -16.48 -23.95
C LYS A 207 -7.17 -15.57 -24.14
N LYS A 208 -8.34 -16.16 -24.39
CA LYS A 208 -9.62 -15.46 -24.53
C LYS A 208 -10.48 -15.49 -23.26
N SER A 209 -9.90 -15.90 -22.13
CA SER A 209 -10.61 -16.00 -20.86
C SER A 209 -10.04 -15.02 -19.85
N LEU A 210 -10.91 -14.48 -19.00
CA LEU A 210 -10.58 -13.68 -17.84
C LEU A 210 -10.90 -14.49 -16.60
N TYR A 211 -9.93 -14.62 -15.70
CA TYR A 211 -10.10 -15.21 -14.39
C TYR A 211 -9.98 -14.12 -13.34
N PHE A 212 -10.85 -14.13 -12.35
CA PHE A 212 -10.94 -13.09 -11.33
C PHE A 212 -11.66 -13.62 -10.08
N THR A 213 -11.64 -12.88 -9.00
CA THR A 213 -12.55 -13.12 -7.88
C THR A 213 -13.71 -12.14 -7.94
N ASP A 214 -14.92 -12.62 -7.63
CA ASP A 214 -16.14 -11.80 -7.59
C ASP A 214 -16.36 -11.14 -6.22
N ALA A 215 -17.49 -10.45 -6.05
CA ALA A 215 -17.85 -9.76 -4.80
C ALA A 215 -17.93 -10.68 -3.56
N ASN A 216 -18.08 -11.99 -3.76
CA ASN A 216 -18.02 -13.00 -2.70
C ASN A 216 -16.64 -13.63 -2.56
N HIS A 217 -15.64 -13.11 -3.27
CA HIS A 217 -14.29 -13.68 -3.41
C HIS A 217 -14.26 -15.08 -4.04
N TYR A 218 -15.28 -15.49 -4.77
CA TYR A 218 -15.27 -16.77 -5.48
C TYR A 218 -14.41 -16.68 -6.72
N LEU A 219 -13.62 -17.73 -7.01
CA LEU A 219 -12.92 -17.82 -8.30
C LEU A 219 -13.92 -18.00 -9.42
N CYS A 220 -13.92 -17.03 -10.31
CA CYS A 220 -14.81 -16.96 -11.47
C CYS A 220 -14.03 -16.81 -12.77
N MET A 221 -14.71 -17.10 -13.89
CA MET A 221 -14.22 -16.78 -15.22
C MET A 221 -15.34 -16.17 -16.10
N THR A 222 -14.92 -15.43 -17.09
CA THR A 222 -15.73 -15.04 -18.25
C THR A 222 -14.85 -15.00 -19.50
N THR A 223 -15.44 -14.79 -20.68
CA THR A 223 -14.64 -14.56 -21.89
C THR A 223 -14.27 -13.09 -22.05
N SER A 224 -13.17 -12.79 -22.72
CA SER A 224 -12.72 -11.43 -23.03
C SER A 224 -13.70 -10.65 -23.93
N ASP A 225 -14.69 -11.34 -24.52
CA ASP A 225 -15.73 -10.76 -25.36
C ASP A 225 -17.08 -10.61 -24.65
N GLY A 226 -17.18 -10.96 -23.36
CA GLY A 226 -18.38 -10.75 -22.55
C GLY A 226 -19.34 -11.93 -22.53
N GLY A 227 -18.83 -13.14 -22.31
CA GLY A 227 -19.65 -14.33 -22.06
C GLY A 227 -20.25 -14.35 -20.64
N ALA A 228 -21.08 -15.38 -20.36
CA ALA A 228 -21.61 -15.59 -19.03
C ALA A 228 -20.48 -15.76 -17.98
N LYS A 229 -20.68 -15.19 -16.80
CA LYS A 229 -19.82 -15.47 -15.65
C LYS A 229 -20.03 -16.92 -15.18
N ILE A 230 -18.95 -17.64 -15.05
CA ILE A 230 -18.91 -19.02 -14.54
C ILE A 230 -18.15 -19.03 -13.23
N THR A 231 -18.76 -19.48 -12.14
CA THR A 231 -18.06 -19.71 -10.86
C THR A 231 -17.35 -21.06 -10.91
N ILE A 232 -16.05 -21.04 -10.70
CA ILE A 232 -15.16 -22.23 -10.70
C ILE A 232 -15.03 -22.80 -9.27
N ILE A 233 -14.71 -21.92 -8.30
CA ILE A 233 -14.55 -22.29 -6.89
C ILE A 233 -15.49 -21.41 -6.07
N LYS A 234 -16.48 -22.03 -5.41
CA LYS A 234 -17.46 -21.34 -4.56
C LYS A 234 -16.97 -21.33 -3.10
N LYS A 235 -15.76 -20.81 -2.89
CA LYS A 235 -15.11 -20.57 -1.61
C LYS A 235 -14.30 -19.28 -1.72
N ALA A 236 -14.06 -18.60 -0.61
CA ALA A 236 -13.28 -17.34 -0.61
C ALA A 236 -11.83 -17.61 -1.01
N VAL A 237 -11.42 -16.98 -2.11
CA VAL A 237 -10.11 -17.08 -2.77
C VAL A 237 -9.48 -15.69 -2.81
N TYR A 238 -8.22 -15.58 -2.39
CA TYR A 238 -7.45 -14.34 -2.41
C TYR A 238 -6.14 -14.52 -3.17
N TYR A 239 -5.54 -13.41 -3.55
CA TYR A 239 -4.23 -13.35 -4.23
C TYR A 239 -4.17 -14.22 -5.48
N LEU A 240 -5.29 -14.35 -6.20
CA LEU A 240 -5.39 -15.16 -7.41
C LEU A 240 -4.37 -14.74 -8.46
N THR A 241 -3.43 -15.60 -8.80
CA THR A 241 -2.30 -15.31 -9.67
C THR A 241 -2.13 -16.38 -10.74
N LEU A 242 -2.19 -15.95 -12.02
CA LEU A 242 -1.95 -16.82 -13.17
C LEU A 242 -0.44 -16.99 -13.41
N HIS A 243 0.02 -18.23 -13.52
CA HIS A 243 1.35 -18.58 -14.00
C HIS A 243 1.26 -19.82 -14.90
N GLY A 244 1.65 -19.67 -16.16
CA GLY A 244 1.48 -20.71 -17.16
C GLY A 244 0.00 -21.07 -17.39
N ASP A 245 -0.34 -22.34 -17.25
CA ASP A 245 -1.71 -22.88 -17.36
C ASP A 245 -2.36 -23.11 -15.99
N HIS A 246 -1.84 -22.49 -14.94
CA HIS A 246 -2.23 -22.65 -13.55
C HIS A 246 -2.63 -21.34 -12.92
N LEU A 247 -3.64 -21.41 -12.03
CA LEU A 247 -4.05 -20.31 -11.16
C LEU A 247 -3.66 -20.69 -9.72
N TYR A 248 -2.75 -19.92 -9.15
CA TYR A 248 -2.33 -20.06 -7.77
C TYR A 248 -3.14 -19.11 -6.90
N TYR A 249 -3.54 -19.54 -5.73
CA TYR A 249 -4.41 -18.75 -4.86
C TYR A 249 -4.32 -19.19 -3.39
N GLN A 250 -4.68 -18.27 -2.51
CA GLN A 250 -4.94 -18.56 -1.11
C GLN A 250 -6.39 -19.00 -0.95
N LEU A 251 -6.65 -20.06 -0.19
CA LEU A 251 -7.99 -20.49 0.19
C LEU A 251 -8.26 -20.11 1.65
N ASP A 252 -9.10 -19.08 1.87
CA ASP A 252 -9.38 -18.50 3.19
C ASP A 252 -9.90 -19.51 4.22
N GLY A 253 -10.88 -20.32 3.82
CA GLY A 253 -11.51 -21.32 4.70
C GLY A 253 -10.67 -22.58 4.98
N ASP A 254 -9.42 -22.64 4.53
CA ASP A 254 -8.49 -23.75 4.74
C ASP A 254 -7.12 -23.25 5.20
N ASN A 255 -7.07 -22.63 6.38
CA ASN A 255 -5.87 -22.07 6.99
C ASN A 255 -5.10 -21.10 6.08
N GLU A 256 -5.82 -20.37 5.20
CA GLU A 256 -5.20 -19.49 4.21
C GLU A 256 -4.10 -20.18 3.37
N SER A 257 -4.28 -21.46 3.12
CA SER A 257 -3.32 -22.33 2.45
C SER A 257 -3.16 -21.98 0.97
N LEU A 258 -1.98 -22.28 0.43
CA LEU A 258 -1.68 -22.14 -1.00
C LEU A 258 -2.27 -23.31 -1.79
N TYR A 259 -3.00 -22.97 -2.83
CA TYR A 259 -3.58 -23.89 -3.79
C TYR A 259 -3.14 -23.59 -5.22
N ASP A 260 -3.13 -24.63 -6.03
CA ASP A 260 -3.01 -24.60 -7.48
C ASP A 260 -4.30 -25.10 -8.12
N TYR A 261 -4.84 -24.36 -9.10
CA TYR A 261 -5.91 -24.82 -9.99
C TYR A 261 -5.37 -24.93 -11.41
N ASN A 262 -5.28 -26.16 -11.93
CA ASN A 262 -4.87 -26.39 -13.31
C ASN A 262 -6.06 -26.12 -14.25
N ILE A 263 -5.91 -25.11 -15.14
CA ILE A 263 -6.97 -24.64 -16.05
C ILE A 263 -7.38 -25.75 -17.04
N LYS A 264 -6.44 -26.59 -17.48
CA LYS A 264 -6.71 -27.67 -18.47
C LYS A 264 -7.44 -28.85 -17.84
N THR A 265 -6.96 -29.33 -16.69
CA THR A 265 -7.54 -30.51 -16.04
C THR A 265 -8.71 -30.16 -15.12
N LYS A 266 -8.92 -28.87 -14.79
CA LYS A 266 -9.93 -28.35 -13.88
C LYS A 266 -9.83 -28.93 -12.46
N LYS A 267 -8.62 -29.28 -12.04
CA LYS A 267 -8.36 -29.84 -10.70
C LYS A 267 -7.62 -28.82 -9.83
N SER A 268 -7.98 -28.77 -8.56
CA SER A 268 -7.25 -28.01 -7.53
C SER A 268 -6.43 -28.96 -6.67
N THR A 269 -5.23 -28.51 -6.29
CA THR A 269 -4.31 -29.22 -5.41
C THR A 269 -3.81 -28.25 -4.34
N ARG A 270 -3.83 -28.67 -3.08
CA ARG A 270 -3.19 -27.92 -2.00
C ARG A 270 -1.68 -28.13 -2.08
N LEU A 271 -0.91 -27.03 -2.09
CA LEU A 271 0.55 -27.07 -2.18
C LEU A 271 1.21 -26.86 -0.83
N VAL A 272 0.77 -25.87 -0.06
CA VAL A 272 1.37 -25.49 1.23
C VAL A 272 0.28 -25.20 2.25
N ASP A 273 0.49 -25.68 3.48
CA ASP A 273 -0.36 -25.41 4.64
C ASP A 273 0.26 -24.33 5.52
N LEU A 274 0.27 -23.11 5.00
CA LEU A 274 0.72 -21.90 5.70
C LEU A 274 -0.22 -20.75 5.30
N HIS A 275 -0.27 -19.72 6.13
CA HIS A 275 -0.94 -18.46 5.77
C HIS A 275 -0.18 -17.79 4.65
N VAL A 276 -0.64 -17.94 3.39
CA VAL A 276 0.03 -17.45 2.18
C VAL A 276 -0.65 -16.19 1.68
N TYR A 277 0.16 -15.18 1.35
CA TYR A 277 -0.32 -13.92 0.80
C TYR A 277 0.25 -13.67 -0.60
N ASN A 278 0.68 -12.47 -0.92
CA ASN A 278 1.14 -12.12 -2.27
C ASN A 278 2.13 -13.12 -2.86
N MET A 279 2.05 -13.30 -4.17
CA MET A 279 2.83 -14.28 -4.92
C MET A 279 3.57 -13.63 -6.09
N SER A 280 4.79 -14.10 -6.35
CA SER A 280 5.60 -13.71 -7.50
C SER A 280 6.40 -14.91 -8.00
N PHE A 281 6.65 -15.00 -9.29
CA PHE A 281 7.27 -16.19 -9.90
C PHE A 281 8.57 -15.86 -10.62
N ASN A 282 9.46 -16.86 -10.61
CA ASN A 282 10.64 -16.92 -11.45
C ASN A 282 10.80 -18.36 -11.98
N GLY A 283 10.34 -18.61 -13.19
CA GLY A 283 10.28 -19.99 -13.71
C GLY A 283 9.43 -20.89 -12.79
N ASN A 284 10.05 -21.95 -12.27
CA ASN A 284 9.40 -22.91 -11.37
C ASN A 284 9.47 -22.54 -9.88
N ASP A 285 9.99 -21.37 -9.58
CA ASP A 285 10.05 -20.87 -8.19
C ASP A 285 8.92 -19.90 -7.94
N LEU A 286 8.07 -20.22 -6.97
CA LEU A 286 7.01 -19.37 -6.46
C LEU A 286 7.46 -18.72 -5.15
N TYR A 287 7.67 -17.42 -5.16
CA TYR A 287 8.00 -16.62 -3.99
C TYR A 287 6.71 -16.04 -3.38
N TYR A 288 6.58 -16.14 -2.08
CA TYR A 288 5.41 -15.63 -1.37
C TYR A 288 5.75 -15.16 0.04
N ASN A 289 4.90 -14.31 0.60
CA ASN A 289 4.97 -14.01 2.02
C ASN A 289 3.96 -14.83 2.82
N ALA A 290 4.40 -15.25 4.00
CA ALA A 290 3.58 -15.84 5.03
C ALA A 290 3.62 -14.97 6.30
N LYS A 291 2.83 -15.33 7.30
CA LYS A 291 2.74 -14.60 8.57
C LYS A 291 4.11 -14.35 9.23
N ASP A 292 5.03 -15.29 9.13
CA ASP A 292 6.31 -15.30 9.84
C ASP A 292 7.53 -15.09 8.94
N GLY A 293 7.37 -14.98 7.61
CA GLY A 293 8.51 -14.82 6.73
C GLY A 293 8.21 -14.79 5.23
N ILE A 294 9.30 -14.77 4.49
CA ILE A 294 9.33 -14.88 3.02
C ILE A 294 9.81 -16.27 2.66
N TYR A 295 9.07 -16.93 1.78
CA TYR A 295 9.30 -18.30 1.37
C TYR A 295 9.47 -18.42 -0.13
N VAL A 296 10.09 -19.52 -0.57
CA VAL A 296 10.04 -20.02 -1.94
C VAL A 296 9.46 -21.43 -1.95
N TYR A 297 8.50 -21.68 -2.84
CA TYR A 297 8.01 -23.01 -3.14
C TYR A 297 8.48 -23.40 -4.54
N HIS A 298 9.25 -24.49 -4.62
CA HIS A 298 9.77 -25.04 -5.86
C HIS A 298 8.72 -25.96 -6.49
N LEU A 299 8.11 -25.54 -7.61
CA LEU A 299 7.01 -26.25 -8.25
C LEU A 299 7.40 -27.65 -8.78
N ASP A 300 8.66 -27.82 -9.18
CA ASP A 300 9.18 -29.10 -9.71
C ASP A 300 9.48 -30.11 -8.61
N SER A 301 10.12 -29.68 -7.53
CA SER A 301 10.51 -30.56 -6.42
C SER A 301 9.50 -30.61 -5.28
N GLN A 302 8.48 -29.75 -5.32
CA GLN A 302 7.47 -29.58 -4.28
C GLN A 302 8.04 -29.24 -2.90
N LYS A 303 9.23 -28.64 -2.86
CA LYS A 303 9.90 -28.21 -1.63
C LYS A 303 9.53 -26.78 -1.29
N ASN A 304 9.28 -26.54 -0.01
CA ASN A 304 9.04 -25.23 0.54
C ASN A 304 10.22 -24.82 1.42
N GLU A 305 10.79 -23.64 1.17
CA GLU A 305 11.99 -23.16 1.85
C GLU A 305 11.80 -21.76 2.40
N LEU A 306 12.18 -21.52 3.66
CA LEU A 306 12.23 -20.18 4.26
C LEU A 306 13.45 -19.42 3.75
N ILE A 307 13.22 -18.25 3.14
CA ILE A 307 14.26 -17.32 2.73
C ILE A 307 14.64 -16.39 3.87
N LEU A 308 13.64 -15.74 4.49
CA LEU A 308 13.88 -14.76 5.54
C LEU A 308 12.73 -14.78 6.56
N LYS A 309 13.07 -14.90 7.84
CA LYS A 309 12.09 -14.73 8.93
C LYS A 309 11.90 -13.25 9.21
N THR A 310 10.75 -12.71 8.89
CA THR A 310 10.41 -11.28 9.06
C THR A 310 8.91 -11.08 8.88
N SER A 311 8.34 -10.08 9.53
CA SER A 311 7.02 -9.58 9.12
C SER A 311 7.19 -8.79 7.83
N ASN A 312 6.31 -9.03 6.87
CA ASN A 312 6.47 -8.45 5.53
C ASN A 312 5.15 -8.43 4.74
N SER A 313 5.15 -7.68 3.65
CA SER A 313 4.05 -7.62 2.69
C SER A 313 4.55 -7.27 1.28
N PHE A 314 3.70 -7.50 0.27
CA PHE A 314 3.97 -7.12 -1.13
C PHE A 314 5.24 -7.74 -1.72
N VAL A 315 5.36 -9.07 -1.62
CA VAL A 315 6.53 -9.81 -2.13
C VAL A 315 6.58 -9.80 -3.65
N GLN A 316 7.73 -9.39 -4.23
CA GLN A 316 8.00 -9.42 -5.67
C GLN A 316 9.43 -9.88 -5.94
N TYR A 317 9.60 -10.91 -6.79
CA TYR A 317 10.92 -11.37 -7.20
C TYR A 317 11.45 -10.61 -8.41
N TYR A 318 12.73 -10.23 -8.38
CA TYR A 318 13.46 -9.74 -9.54
C TYR A 318 14.97 -9.95 -9.43
N LYS A 319 15.56 -10.60 -10.41
CA LYS A 319 17.03 -10.79 -10.60
C LYS A 319 17.77 -11.21 -9.31
N GLY A 320 17.33 -12.30 -8.69
CA GLY A 320 17.97 -12.88 -7.49
C GLY A 320 17.62 -12.17 -6.17
N TYR A 321 16.67 -11.24 -6.20
CA TYR A 321 16.18 -10.56 -5.01
C TYR A 321 14.67 -10.69 -4.89
N VAL A 322 14.20 -10.81 -3.66
CA VAL A 322 12.79 -10.61 -3.32
C VAL A 322 12.66 -9.26 -2.66
N TYR A 323 11.86 -8.38 -3.26
CA TYR A 323 11.49 -7.07 -2.72
C TYR A 323 10.26 -7.22 -1.84
N TYR A 324 10.19 -6.45 -0.76
CA TYR A 324 9.09 -6.51 0.21
C TYR A 324 9.00 -5.22 1.03
N ILE A 325 7.87 -5.02 1.72
CA ILE A 325 7.69 -3.94 2.68
C ILE A 325 7.83 -4.52 4.09
N ASN A 326 8.60 -3.84 4.93
CA ASN A 326 8.70 -4.10 6.36
C ASN A 326 8.69 -2.77 7.11
N ASN A 327 7.76 -2.59 8.06
CA ASN A 327 7.64 -1.37 8.85
C ASN A 327 7.68 -0.09 8.00
N ALA A 328 6.85 -0.03 6.96
CA ALA A 328 6.79 1.07 5.99
C ALA A 328 8.12 1.39 5.27
N SER A 329 9.12 0.51 5.35
CA SER A 329 10.36 0.57 4.59
C SER A 329 10.30 -0.37 3.40
N LEU A 330 10.81 0.06 2.25
CA LEU A 330 11.04 -0.82 1.11
C LEU A 330 12.36 -1.55 1.29
N MET A 331 12.29 -2.85 1.34
CA MET A 331 13.40 -3.77 1.56
C MET A 331 13.58 -4.71 0.37
N ARG A 332 14.73 -5.36 0.29
CA ARG A 332 14.92 -6.56 -0.53
C ARG A 332 15.82 -7.56 0.19
N VAL A 333 15.66 -8.83 -0.12
CA VAL A 333 16.55 -9.91 0.35
C VAL A 333 17.14 -10.63 -0.86
N ASN A 334 18.44 -10.87 -0.82
CA ASN A 334 19.10 -11.75 -1.80
C ASN A 334 18.71 -13.20 -1.53
N VAL A 335 18.15 -13.89 -2.52
CA VAL A 335 17.62 -15.25 -2.32
C VAL A 335 18.71 -16.30 -2.03
N SER A 336 19.92 -16.11 -2.56
CA SER A 336 21.04 -17.04 -2.38
C SER A 336 21.76 -16.83 -1.05
N THR A 337 22.06 -15.57 -0.70
CA THR A 337 22.81 -15.25 0.54
C THR A 337 21.89 -15.04 1.73
N LYS A 338 20.57 -14.91 1.51
CA LYS A 338 19.54 -14.62 2.51
C LYS A 338 19.80 -13.32 3.30
N THR A 339 20.56 -12.38 2.68
CA THR A 339 20.96 -11.10 3.30
C THR A 339 19.96 -10.02 2.92
N PRO A 340 19.25 -9.40 3.90
CA PRO A 340 18.35 -8.29 3.64
C PRO A 340 19.09 -6.97 3.45
N GLU A 341 18.51 -6.07 2.64
CA GLU A 341 19.01 -4.72 2.37
C GLU A 341 17.84 -3.73 2.34
N THR A 342 18.02 -2.56 2.96
CA THR A 342 17.04 -1.46 2.90
C THR A 342 17.23 -0.66 1.62
N ILE A 343 16.17 -0.46 0.86
CA ILE A 343 16.14 0.37 -0.35
C ILE A 343 15.61 1.77 -0.02
N VAL A 344 14.48 1.86 0.69
CA VAL A 344 13.93 3.12 1.21
C VAL A 344 13.57 2.90 2.67
N SER A 345 14.22 3.62 3.57
CA SER A 345 13.91 3.56 5.00
C SER A 345 12.68 4.40 5.33
N SER A 346 11.84 3.90 6.25
CA SER A 346 10.74 4.67 6.83
C SER A 346 11.20 5.91 7.63
N THR A 347 12.52 6.07 7.86
CA THR A 347 13.10 7.28 8.44
C THR A 347 13.59 8.27 7.38
N THR A 348 13.54 7.91 6.09
CA THR A 348 13.93 8.80 5.00
C THR A 348 12.98 9.99 4.94
N GLN A 349 13.52 11.19 4.81
CA GLN A 349 12.75 12.42 4.67
C GLN A 349 12.89 12.97 3.25
N ASN A 350 11.81 13.56 2.74
CA ASN A 350 11.86 14.36 1.51
C ASN A 350 12.47 15.75 1.81
N VAL A 351 12.58 16.60 0.80
CA VAL A 351 13.16 17.96 0.96
C VAL A 351 12.31 18.90 1.83
N MET A 352 11.04 18.56 2.11
CA MET A 352 10.19 19.29 3.04
C MET A 352 10.23 18.66 4.46
N ASN A 353 11.23 17.83 4.74
CA ASN A 353 11.39 17.07 6.00
C ASN A 353 10.20 16.14 6.34
N GLN A 354 9.42 15.75 5.34
CA GLN A 354 8.32 14.82 5.53
C GLN A 354 8.85 13.39 5.41
N VAL A 355 8.42 12.53 6.31
CA VAL A 355 8.81 11.12 6.33
C VAL A 355 8.19 10.40 5.11
N ILE A 356 8.99 9.56 4.47
CA ILE A 356 8.57 8.72 3.35
C ILE A 356 8.20 7.34 3.89
N ASN A 357 6.91 7.03 3.89
CA ASN A 357 6.38 5.73 4.30
C ASN A 357 5.88 4.97 3.08
N VAL A 358 6.42 3.78 2.85
CA VAL A 358 6.00 2.93 1.74
C VAL A 358 4.78 2.11 2.16
N GLY A 359 3.61 2.44 1.64
CA GLY A 359 2.36 1.74 1.95
C GLY A 359 2.09 0.56 1.03
N THR A 360 2.34 0.76 -0.26
CA THR A 360 2.22 -0.26 -1.31
C THR A 360 3.13 0.11 -2.48
N TYR A 361 3.48 -0.86 -3.32
CA TYR A 361 4.26 -0.57 -4.51
C TYR A 361 3.88 -1.46 -5.69
N VAL A 362 4.21 -0.98 -6.89
CA VAL A 362 4.26 -1.77 -8.12
C VAL A 362 5.64 -1.63 -8.73
N MET A 363 6.06 -2.63 -9.52
CA MET A 363 7.38 -2.61 -10.13
C MET A 363 7.42 -3.26 -11.51
N ASN A 364 8.38 -2.80 -12.31
CA ASN A 364 8.82 -3.44 -13.54
C ASN A 364 10.34 -3.67 -13.49
N GLU A 365 10.93 -4.05 -14.62
CA GLU A 365 12.36 -4.33 -14.71
C GLU A 365 13.29 -3.12 -14.52
N GLN A 366 12.74 -1.90 -14.51
CA GLN A 366 13.50 -0.64 -14.45
C GLN A 366 13.37 0.06 -13.10
N ALA A 367 12.19 -0.01 -12.49
CA ALA A 367 11.87 0.80 -11.32
C ALA A 367 10.79 0.19 -10.44
N ILE A 368 10.80 0.63 -9.19
CA ILE A 368 9.71 0.46 -8.24
C ILE A 368 8.99 1.80 -8.11
N TYR A 369 7.67 1.75 -8.13
CA TYR A 369 6.80 2.90 -7.92
C TYR A 369 5.98 2.66 -6.68
N PHE A 370 5.99 3.58 -5.74
CA PHE A 370 5.25 3.44 -4.50
C PHE A 370 4.52 4.71 -4.11
N TYR A 371 3.45 4.51 -3.38
CA TYR A 371 2.67 5.57 -2.79
C TYR A 371 3.13 5.83 -1.36
N ASN A 372 3.32 7.12 -1.03
CA ASN A 372 3.64 7.55 0.32
C ASN A 372 2.37 7.71 1.15
N VAL A 373 2.26 6.94 2.24
CA VAL A 373 1.12 6.98 3.18
C VAL A 373 1.28 8.00 4.31
N SER A 374 2.21 8.94 4.21
CA SER A 374 2.37 10.00 5.21
C SER A 374 1.11 10.86 5.31
N GLN A 375 0.66 11.13 6.53
CA GLN A 375 -0.60 11.82 6.84
C GLN A 375 -0.65 13.30 6.44
N TYR A 376 0.48 13.91 6.07
CA TYR A 376 0.61 15.36 5.94
C TYR A 376 0.83 15.86 4.51
N SER A 377 1.04 14.99 3.55
CA SER A 377 1.15 15.36 2.15
C SER A 377 0.03 14.69 1.37
N GLY A 378 -0.73 15.45 0.61
CA GLY A 378 -1.56 14.87 -0.44
C GLY A 378 -0.75 13.81 -1.17
N GLY A 379 -1.37 12.70 -1.56
CA GLY A 379 -0.68 11.50 -2.01
C GLY A 379 0.38 11.76 -3.06
N SER A 380 1.62 11.43 -2.74
CA SER A 380 2.76 11.53 -3.65
C SER A 380 3.17 10.15 -4.13
N ILE A 381 3.54 10.04 -5.40
CA ILE A 381 4.12 8.82 -5.96
C ILE A 381 5.61 9.02 -6.16
N TYR A 382 6.37 8.08 -5.66
CA TYR A 382 7.82 8.02 -5.79
C TYR A 382 8.23 6.91 -6.76
N ARG A 383 9.34 7.14 -7.46
CA ARG A 383 10.03 6.16 -8.28
C ARG A 383 11.39 5.85 -7.68
N VAL A 384 11.68 4.58 -7.46
CA VAL A 384 13.02 4.07 -7.15
C VAL A 384 13.60 3.46 -8.41
N ASP A 385 14.72 3.95 -8.87
CA ASP A 385 15.46 3.37 -9.98
C ASP A 385 16.20 2.10 -9.50
N LEU A 386 15.93 0.95 -10.10
CA LEU A 386 16.50 -0.32 -9.65
C LEU A 386 18.03 -0.43 -9.83
N LYS A 387 18.58 0.29 -10.80
CA LYS A 387 20.03 0.29 -11.09
C LYS A 387 20.78 1.25 -10.16
N THR A 388 20.27 2.48 -10.02
CA THR A 388 20.97 3.55 -9.27
C THR A 388 20.49 3.68 -7.84
N LYS A 389 19.38 3.03 -7.48
CA LYS A 389 18.67 3.16 -6.18
C LYS A 389 18.23 4.59 -5.85
N GLN A 390 18.24 5.48 -6.83
CA GLN A 390 17.78 6.86 -6.64
C GLN A 390 16.27 6.91 -6.47
N VAL A 391 15.82 7.66 -5.47
CA VAL A 391 14.41 7.92 -5.19
C VAL A 391 14.03 9.29 -5.74
N LYS A 392 12.96 9.38 -6.53
CA LYS A 392 12.46 10.63 -7.12
C LYS A 392 10.95 10.70 -7.00
N THR A 393 10.42 11.86 -6.64
CA THR A 393 8.98 12.13 -6.79
C THR A 393 8.64 12.22 -8.27
N ILE A 394 7.60 11.50 -8.69
CA ILE A 394 7.10 11.55 -10.07
C ILE A 394 5.73 12.20 -10.18
N TYR A 395 4.95 12.20 -9.11
CA TYR A 395 3.64 12.85 -9.07
C TYR A 395 3.30 13.28 -7.64
N ASP A 396 2.66 14.43 -7.49
CA ASP A 396 2.17 14.98 -6.23
C ASP A 396 0.71 15.43 -6.36
N GLY A 397 0.01 15.53 -5.23
CA GLY A 397 -1.34 16.08 -5.17
C GLY A 397 -2.45 15.09 -5.53
N LEU A 398 -2.19 13.77 -5.44
CA LEU A 398 -3.24 12.78 -5.50
C LEU A 398 -4.10 12.84 -4.23
N THR A 399 -5.38 13.06 -4.40
CA THR A 399 -6.36 12.75 -3.36
C THR A 399 -6.70 11.27 -3.50
N LEU A 400 -5.93 10.41 -2.84
CA LEU A 400 -6.19 8.98 -2.90
C LEU A 400 -7.31 8.62 -1.94
N THR A 401 -8.41 8.17 -2.48
CA THR A 401 -9.50 7.52 -1.74
C THR A 401 -9.31 6.00 -1.69
N SER A 402 -8.39 5.46 -2.51
CA SER A 402 -7.99 4.06 -2.53
C SER A 402 -6.50 3.94 -2.84
N THR A 403 -5.88 2.85 -2.42
CA THR A 403 -4.47 2.53 -2.66
C THR A 403 -4.24 1.81 -3.99
N ASP A 404 -5.18 1.85 -4.93
CA ASP A 404 -5.06 1.16 -6.20
C ASP A 404 -4.04 1.86 -7.10
N ILE A 405 -2.85 1.32 -7.12
CA ILE A 405 -1.77 1.65 -8.03
C ILE A 405 -1.49 0.44 -8.90
N GLN A 406 -1.57 0.62 -10.21
CA GLN A 406 -1.35 -0.43 -11.20
C GLN A 406 -0.32 0.03 -12.21
N LEU A 407 0.34 -0.92 -12.88
CA LEU A 407 1.37 -0.65 -13.86
C LEU A 407 1.01 -1.30 -15.20
N ILE A 408 1.15 -0.56 -16.29
CA ILE A 408 0.95 -1.05 -17.65
C ILE A 408 1.91 -0.34 -18.60
N ASN A 409 2.84 -1.11 -19.22
CA ASN A 409 3.81 -0.60 -20.17
C ASN A 409 4.51 0.68 -19.69
N ASP A 410 5.21 0.62 -18.56
CA ASP A 410 5.92 1.75 -17.94
C ASP A 410 5.04 2.97 -17.61
N ASN A 411 3.73 2.80 -17.60
CA ASN A 411 2.79 3.83 -17.16
C ASN A 411 2.09 3.38 -15.89
N LEU A 412 1.94 4.33 -14.96
CA LEU A 412 1.11 4.10 -13.77
C LEU A 412 -0.34 4.42 -14.09
N VAL A 413 -1.21 3.60 -13.56
CA VAL A 413 -2.65 3.79 -13.57
C VAL A 413 -3.11 3.82 -12.12
N VAL A 414 -3.60 4.97 -11.69
CA VAL A 414 -3.92 5.25 -10.30
C VAL A 414 -5.35 5.71 -10.18
N LYS A 415 -6.09 5.17 -9.21
CA LYS A 415 -7.44 5.65 -8.93
C LYS A 415 -7.39 6.82 -7.97
N SER A 416 -7.95 7.96 -8.35
CA SER A 416 -8.05 9.18 -7.55
C SER A 416 -9.40 9.83 -7.73
N ASN A 417 -10.12 10.12 -6.63
CA ASN A 417 -11.45 10.74 -6.65
C ASN A 417 -12.42 10.08 -7.66
N LYS A 418 -12.52 8.76 -7.62
CA LYS A 418 -13.35 7.95 -8.54
C LYS A 418 -12.96 8.05 -10.03
N LYS A 419 -11.76 8.55 -10.34
CA LYS A 419 -11.24 8.64 -11.71
C LYS A 419 -9.96 7.85 -11.83
N TRP A 420 -9.79 7.15 -12.92
CA TRP A 420 -8.51 6.55 -13.27
C TRP A 420 -7.64 7.58 -13.97
N ILE A 421 -6.45 7.78 -13.44
CA ILE A 421 -5.43 8.69 -13.93
C ILE A 421 -4.25 7.85 -14.43
N GLY A 422 -3.89 8.04 -15.70
CA GLY A 422 -2.67 7.50 -16.28
C GLY A 422 -1.53 8.48 -16.07
N ILE A 423 -0.40 8.03 -15.53
CA ILE A 423 0.81 8.81 -15.34
C ILE A 423 1.91 8.17 -16.16
N ASN A 424 2.38 8.88 -17.20
CA ASN A 424 3.52 8.45 -17.97
C ASN A 424 4.80 8.63 -17.14
N THR A 425 5.48 7.52 -16.84
CA THR A 425 6.63 7.54 -15.92
C THR A 425 7.88 8.19 -16.50
N SER A 426 7.98 8.30 -17.84
CA SER A 426 9.13 8.91 -18.52
C SER A 426 9.03 10.41 -18.58
N ASN A 427 7.87 10.98 -18.96
CA ASN A 427 7.68 12.42 -19.12
C ASN A 427 6.89 13.08 -17.99
N LYS A 428 6.39 12.29 -17.03
CA LYS A 428 5.61 12.73 -15.85
C LYS A 428 4.28 13.43 -16.19
N LYS A 429 3.78 13.26 -17.40
CA LYS A 429 2.47 13.79 -17.79
C LYS A 429 1.38 12.87 -17.24
N ALA A 430 0.37 13.46 -16.64
CA ALA A 430 -0.82 12.77 -16.16
C ALA A 430 -2.03 13.13 -17.02
N ALA A 431 -2.92 12.17 -17.23
CA ALA A 431 -4.18 12.38 -17.91
C ALA A 431 -5.27 11.49 -17.28
N ALA A 432 -6.50 11.99 -17.22
CA ALA A 432 -7.64 11.13 -16.94
C ALA A 432 -7.79 10.15 -18.11
N ILE A 433 -7.78 8.86 -17.81
CA ILE A 433 -7.83 7.80 -18.84
C ILE A 433 -9.18 7.11 -18.88
N PHE A 434 -9.88 7.08 -17.76
CA PHE A 434 -11.17 6.43 -17.65
C PHE A 434 -12.02 7.08 -16.55
N SER A 435 -13.24 7.48 -16.89
CA SER A 435 -14.31 7.79 -15.93
C SER A 435 -15.58 7.24 -16.54
N GLN A 436 -16.36 6.47 -15.81
CA GLN A 436 -17.73 6.16 -16.15
C GLN A 436 -18.63 7.03 -15.28
N GLU A 437 -19.37 7.93 -15.87
CA GLU A 437 -20.48 8.61 -15.22
C GLU A 437 -21.64 7.64 -14.97
#